data_39e0f63ae2279386687305e4f2647d02
#
_entry.id   39e0f63ae2279386687305e4f2647d02
#
_cell.length_a   1.000
_cell.length_b   1.000
_cell.length_c   1.000
_cell.angle_alpha   90.00
_cell.angle_beta   90.00
_cell.angle_gamma   90.00
#
_symmetry.space_group_name_H-M   'P 1'
#
loop_
_entity.id
_entity.type
_entity.pdbx_description
1 polymer ?
#
loop_
_entity_poly.entity_id
_entity_poly.type
_entity_poly.pdbx_seq_one_letter_code
_entity_poly.pdbx_strand_id
1 'polypeptide(L)'
;MGVGTILIYTQRPFDTNYDYISNPKSEVSVMILKGASDANCEKCYLPPVIKVVLGINNTVIWKNLDYAPSSVISDKGFFNSGPILPNQTWSFAFQKVGSFSYHSEPHPWMKGEVIVTKMEYAQ
;
A
#
# COMPACT_ATOMS: atom_id res chain seq x y z
N MET A 1 13.99 5.04 -29.69
CA MET A 1 14.17 5.22 -29.23
C MET A 1 13.99 5.29 -28.90
N GLY A 2 14.25 4.72 -28.93
CA GLY A 2 14.55 4.69 -28.36
C GLY A 2 14.44 4.47 -28.14
N VAL A 3 14.84 4.00 -28.06
CA VAL A 3 15.09 3.89 -27.57
C VAL A 3 14.89 3.85 -27.10
N GLY A 4 15.10 3.44 -27.33
CA GLY A 4 15.43 3.43 -26.64
C GLY A 4 15.19 3.18 -26.34
N THR A 5 15.49 2.79 -26.24
CA THR A 5 15.66 2.68 -25.65
C THR A 5 15.55 2.34 -25.29
N ILE A 6 15.90 1.82 -25.47
CA ILE A 6 16.17 1.67 -24.86
C ILE A 6 16.29 1.49 -24.55
N LEU A 7 16.72 1.11 -24.73
CA LEU A 7 17.13 1.17 -24.19
C LEU A 7 17.21 1.11 -23.76
N ILE A 8 17.51 0.84 -23.88
CA ILE A 8 17.82 1.00 -23.29
C ILE A 8 17.84 0.71 -22.92
N TYR A 9 18.39 0.18 -22.77
CA TYR A 9 18.75 0.14 -22.18
C TYR A 9 19.32 0.03 -21.77
N THR A 10 19.65 -0.34 -22.02
CA THR A 10 20.35 -0.21 -21.47
C THR A 10 20.58 0.31 -20.67
N GLN A 11 21.01 -0.15 -20.17
CA GLN A 11 21.50 0.54 -19.24
C GLN A 11 21.61 0.57 -17.77
N ARG A 12 22.05 0.22 -16.66
CA ARG A 12 22.14 0.57 -15.23
C ARG A 12 21.06 -0.10 -14.44
N PRO A 13 20.86 -1.34 -14.62
CA PRO A 13 19.76 -2.06 -13.98
C PRO A 13 19.86 -2.09 -12.46
N PHE A 14 21.04 -2.12 -11.90
CA PHE A 14 21.19 -2.21 -10.46
C PHE A 14 20.80 -0.90 -9.77
N ASP A 15 21.07 0.21 -10.41
CA ASP A 15 20.67 1.51 -9.85
C ASP A 15 19.17 1.63 -9.80
N THR A 16 18.52 1.21 -10.85
CA THR A 16 17.06 1.23 -10.90
C THR A 16 16.44 0.36 -9.84
N ASN A 17 17.09 -0.72 -9.48
CA ASN A 17 16.55 -1.62 -8.47
C ASN A 17 16.40 -0.91 -7.13
N TYR A 18 17.39 -0.15 -6.75
CA TYR A 18 17.32 0.61 -5.52
C TYR A 18 16.23 1.68 -5.59
N ASP A 19 16.13 2.32 -6.74
CA ASP A 19 15.11 3.36 -6.92
C ASP A 19 13.71 2.80 -6.79
N TYR A 20 13.49 1.59 -7.28
CA TYR A 20 12.16 1.00 -7.22
C TYR A 20 11.72 0.72 -5.80
N ILE A 21 12.64 0.39 -4.91
CA ILE A 21 12.29 0.17 -3.52
C ILE A 21 11.88 1.48 -2.86
N SER A 22 12.66 2.54 -3.12
CA SER A 22 12.38 3.86 -2.56
C SER A 22 11.26 4.58 -3.30
N ASN A 23 11.21 4.42 -4.62
CA ASN A 23 10.28 5.13 -5.49
C ASN A 23 9.65 4.14 -6.46
N PRO A 24 8.69 3.33 -6.01
CA PRO A 24 8.09 2.34 -6.89
C PRO A 24 7.40 2.99 -8.08
N LYS A 25 7.37 2.28 -9.18
CA LYS A 25 6.81 2.79 -10.43
C LYS A 25 5.31 2.85 -10.42
N SER A 26 4.66 1.99 -9.67
CA SER A 26 3.22 1.99 -9.60
C SER A 26 2.79 1.87 -8.15
N GLU A 27 1.54 2.22 -7.91
CA GLU A 27 0.97 2.26 -6.59
C GLU A 27 -0.27 1.40 -6.56
N VAL A 28 -0.61 0.88 -5.38
CA VAL A 28 -1.80 0.10 -5.18
C VAL A 28 -2.72 0.88 -4.26
N SER A 29 -3.98 0.97 -4.61
CA SER A 29 -4.95 1.77 -3.86
C SER A 29 -5.85 0.89 -3.04
N VAL A 30 -6.13 1.33 -1.83
CA VAL A 30 -7.13 0.74 -0.95
C VAL A 30 -8.11 1.84 -0.60
N MET A 31 -9.40 1.53 -0.68
CA MET A 31 -10.45 2.49 -0.32
C MET A 31 -10.97 2.17 1.06
N ILE A 32 -11.14 3.21 1.88
CA ILE A 32 -11.91 3.11 3.11
C ILE A 32 -13.33 3.45 2.68
N LEU A 33 -14.22 2.47 2.72
CA LEU A 33 -15.52 2.59 2.09
C LEU A 33 -16.45 3.45 2.92
N LYS A 34 -17.41 4.08 2.23
CA LYS A 34 -18.48 4.80 2.90
C LYS A 34 -19.22 3.82 3.78
N GLY A 35 -19.41 4.18 5.05
CA GLY A 35 -20.02 3.31 6.03
C GLY A 35 -19.02 2.47 6.83
N ALA A 36 -17.73 2.62 6.58
CA ALA A 36 -16.72 1.83 7.29
C ALA A 36 -16.73 2.10 8.80
N SER A 37 -17.17 3.28 9.22
CA SER A 37 -17.25 3.61 10.63
C SER A 37 -18.40 2.90 11.33
N ASP A 38 -19.26 2.21 10.59
CA ASP A 38 -20.31 1.39 11.15
C ASP A 38 -19.74 0.02 11.49
N ALA A 39 -19.95 -0.45 12.73
CA ALA A 39 -19.40 -1.72 13.18
C ALA A 39 -19.95 -2.92 12.39
N ASN A 40 -21.01 -2.72 11.63
CA ASN A 40 -21.59 -3.76 10.78
C ASN A 40 -21.01 -3.79 9.38
N CYS A 41 -20.03 -2.97 9.07
CA CYS A 41 -19.45 -2.98 7.73
C CYS A 41 -18.82 -4.35 7.47
N GLU A 42 -19.07 -4.89 6.28
CA GLU A 42 -18.50 -6.18 5.91
C GLU A 42 -17.13 -6.00 5.26
N LYS A 43 -17.02 -5.01 4.41
CA LYS A 43 -15.75 -4.68 3.78
C LYS A 43 -15.47 -3.21 4.05
N CYS A 44 -14.73 -2.98 5.12
CA CYS A 44 -14.44 -1.61 5.53
C CYS A 44 -13.31 -1.03 4.71
N TYR A 45 -12.26 -1.83 4.49
CA TYR A 45 -11.21 -1.52 3.53
C TYR A 45 -11.43 -2.38 2.28
N LEU A 46 -11.26 -1.77 1.12
CA LEU A 46 -11.45 -2.51 -0.14
C LEU A 46 -10.27 -2.27 -1.06
N PRO A 47 -9.54 -3.29 -1.47
CA PRO A 47 -9.68 -4.70 -1.05
C PRO A 47 -9.19 -4.88 0.39
N PRO A 48 -9.72 -5.86 1.11
CA PRO A 48 -9.27 -6.09 2.49
C PRO A 48 -7.87 -6.70 2.57
N VAL A 49 -7.46 -7.45 1.56
CA VAL A 49 -6.13 -8.04 1.49
C VAL A 49 -5.53 -7.70 0.14
N ILE A 50 -4.33 -7.16 0.14
CA ILE A 50 -3.63 -6.84 -1.10
C ILE A 50 -2.24 -7.46 -1.07
N LYS A 51 -1.72 -7.75 -2.26
CA LYS A 51 -0.35 -8.23 -2.42
C LYS A 51 0.42 -7.22 -3.22
N VAL A 52 1.61 -6.91 -2.77
CA VAL A 52 2.51 -6.01 -3.48
C VAL A 52 3.88 -6.65 -3.60
N VAL A 53 4.68 -6.13 -4.53
CA VAL A 53 5.99 -6.68 -4.84
C VAL A 53 7.01 -5.59 -4.67
N LEU A 54 8.03 -5.86 -3.85
CA LEU A 54 9.11 -4.90 -3.64
C LEU A 54 9.76 -4.53 -4.97
N GLY A 55 9.94 -3.24 -5.16
CA GLY A 55 10.58 -2.73 -6.36
C GLY A 55 9.63 -2.56 -7.53
N ILE A 56 8.36 -2.97 -7.39
CA ILE A 56 7.39 -2.85 -8.47
C ILE A 56 6.22 -1.97 -8.05
N ASN A 57 5.51 -2.36 -7.00
CA ASN A 57 4.31 -1.62 -6.59
C ASN A 57 4.16 -1.61 -5.09
N ASN A 58 5.25 -1.44 -4.37
CA ASN A 58 5.25 -1.55 -2.91
C ASN A 58 4.80 -0.27 -2.18
N THR A 59 4.29 0.72 -2.89
CA THR A 59 3.63 1.86 -2.26
C THR A 59 2.13 1.63 -2.31
N VAL A 60 1.49 1.74 -1.15
CA VAL A 60 0.05 1.57 -1.02
C VAL A 60 -0.55 2.90 -0.60
N ILE A 61 -1.65 3.28 -1.24
CA ILE A 61 -2.36 4.52 -0.94
C ILE A 61 -3.74 4.15 -0.42
N TRP A 62 -4.08 4.69 0.74
CA TRP A 62 -5.43 4.54 1.31
C TRP A 62 -6.16 5.86 1.12
N LYS A 63 -7.37 5.79 0.58
CA LYS A 63 -8.23 6.97 0.44
C LYS A 63 -9.48 6.77 1.27
N ASN A 64 -9.81 7.77 2.07
CA ASN A 64 -10.99 7.71 2.94
C ASN A 64 -12.21 8.24 2.19
N LEU A 65 -13.11 7.34 1.82
CA LEU A 65 -14.38 7.70 1.18
C LEU A 65 -15.53 7.75 2.18
N ASP A 66 -15.26 7.50 3.45
CA ASP A 66 -16.25 7.58 4.51
C ASP A 66 -16.44 9.04 4.94
N TYR A 67 -17.51 9.32 5.65
CA TYR A 67 -17.73 10.66 6.18
C TYR A 67 -17.21 10.84 7.60
N ALA A 68 -16.56 9.83 8.14
CA ALA A 68 -15.89 9.90 9.43
C ALA A 68 -14.40 9.72 9.26
N PRO A 69 -13.58 10.32 10.13
CA PRO A 69 -12.14 10.05 10.09
C PRO A 69 -11.85 8.58 10.35
N SER A 70 -10.77 8.08 9.77
CA SER A 70 -10.34 6.71 9.97
C SER A 70 -8.82 6.69 10.05
N SER A 71 -8.23 5.51 10.16
CA SER A 71 -6.78 5.41 10.21
C SER A 71 -6.32 4.05 9.71
N VAL A 72 -5.00 3.93 9.51
CA VAL A 72 -4.36 2.70 9.08
C VAL A 72 -3.21 2.47 10.05
N ILE A 73 -3.39 1.54 10.96
CA ILE A 73 -2.45 1.33 12.05
C ILE A 73 -2.00 -0.12 12.05
N SER A 74 -0.71 -0.33 11.90
CA SER A 74 -0.15 -1.68 11.93
C SER A 74 -0.44 -2.35 13.27
N ASP A 75 -0.90 -3.60 13.22
CA ASP A 75 -1.16 -4.35 14.45
C ASP A 75 0.10 -4.55 15.26
N LYS A 76 1.25 -4.55 14.60
CA LYS A 76 2.54 -4.77 15.27
C LYS A 76 3.41 -3.52 15.35
N GLY A 77 2.84 -2.36 15.05
CA GLY A 77 3.53 -1.10 15.26
C GLY A 77 4.49 -0.67 14.17
N PHE A 78 4.40 -1.25 12.99
CA PHE A 78 5.30 -0.87 11.89
C PHE A 78 4.93 0.47 11.24
N PHE A 79 3.67 0.85 11.30
CA PHE A 79 3.21 2.11 10.71
C PHE A 79 1.92 2.58 11.37
N ASN A 80 1.68 3.87 11.26
CA ASN A 80 0.49 4.49 11.82
C ASN A 80 0.22 5.77 11.00
N SER A 81 -0.92 5.81 10.33
CA SER A 81 -1.25 6.95 9.49
C SER A 81 -1.67 8.18 10.29
N GLY A 82 -2.09 7.99 11.54
CA GLY A 82 -2.85 9.02 12.20
C GLY A 82 -4.22 9.16 11.53
N PRO A 83 -4.99 10.18 11.90
CA PRO A 83 -6.32 10.36 11.32
C PRO A 83 -6.26 10.68 9.83
N ILE A 84 -7.02 9.94 9.05
CA ILE A 84 -7.23 10.23 7.63
C ILE A 84 -8.64 10.79 7.54
N LEU A 85 -8.74 12.07 7.23
CA LEU A 85 -10.04 12.75 7.18
C LEU A 85 -10.78 12.37 5.90
N PRO A 86 -12.09 12.61 5.85
CA PRO A 86 -12.86 12.30 4.64
C PRO A 86 -12.23 12.93 3.39
N ASN A 87 -12.14 12.13 2.35
CA ASN A 87 -11.55 12.48 1.05
C ASN A 87 -10.04 12.69 1.05
N GLN A 88 -9.39 12.44 2.18
CA GLN A 88 -7.94 12.51 2.26
C GLN A 88 -7.32 11.15 1.98
N THR A 89 -6.04 11.16 1.66
CA THR A 89 -5.27 9.97 1.39
C THR A 89 -4.06 9.91 2.31
N TRP A 90 -3.58 8.69 2.49
CA TRP A 90 -2.31 8.43 3.17
C TRP A 90 -1.61 7.31 2.42
N SER A 91 -0.31 7.42 2.24
CA SER A 91 0.43 6.40 1.53
C SER A 91 1.61 5.93 2.36
N PHE A 92 2.00 4.69 2.12
CA PHE A 92 3.14 4.09 2.81
C PHE A 92 3.88 3.18 1.85
N ALA A 93 5.21 3.33 1.81
CA ALA A 93 6.07 2.49 0.97
C ALA A 93 6.63 1.37 1.83
N PHE A 94 6.23 0.15 1.53
CA PHE A 94 6.73 -1.02 2.26
C PHE A 94 8.13 -1.35 1.81
N GLN A 95 9.03 -1.62 2.75
CA GLN A 95 10.45 -1.76 2.47
C GLN A 95 10.96 -3.17 2.70
N LYS A 96 10.12 -4.08 3.18
CA LYS A 96 10.56 -5.45 3.43
C LYS A 96 9.42 -6.41 3.23
N VAL A 97 9.80 -7.64 2.93
CA VAL A 97 8.87 -8.75 2.74
C VAL A 97 8.19 -9.09 4.06
N GLY A 98 6.93 -9.44 3.99
CA GLY A 98 6.19 -9.88 5.17
C GLY A 98 4.70 -9.71 4.98
N SER A 99 3.98 -10.05 6.01
CA SER A 99 2.54 -9.91 6.07
C SER A 99 2.25 -8.87 7.15
N PHE A 100 1.53 -7.82 6.77
CA PHE A 100 1.30 -6.67 7.64
C PHE A 100 -0.18 -6.45 7.82
N SER A 101 -0.72 -6.94 8.94
CA SER A 101 -2.12 -6.68 9.27
C SER A 101 -2.26 -5.31 9.89
N TYR A 102 -3.39 -4.68 9.67
CA TYR A 102 -3.64 -3.35 10.19
C TYR A 102 -5.12 -3.19 10.54
N HIS A 103 -5.38 -2.16 11.28
CA HIS A 103 -6.73 -1.83 11.73
C HIS A 103 -6.88 -0.31 11.76
N SER A 104 -8.08 0.13 12.12
CA SER A 104 -8.35 1.55 12.31
C SER A 104 -8.57 1.83 13.79
N GLU A 105 -8.33 3.05 14.19
CA GLU A 105 -8.81 3.60 15.44
C GLU A 105 -9.44 4.94 15.10
N PRO A 106 -10.64 5.22 15.59
CA PRO A 106 -11.36 4.56 16.68
C PRO A 106 -12.29 3.43 16.24
N HIS A 107 -12.07 2.83 15.08
CA HIS A 107 -12.96 1.81 14.52
C HIS A 107 -12.24 0.45 14.44
N PRO A 108 -11.98 -0.23 15.57
CA PRO A 108 -11.12 -1.42 15.57
C PRO A 108 -11.69 -2.62 14.81
N TRP A 109 -12.94 -2.58 14.42
CA TRP A 109 -13.53 -3.64 13.58
C TRP A 109 -13.04 -3.53 12.13
N MET A 110 -12.49 -2.38 11.74
CA MET A 110 -11.94 -2.20 10.40
C MET A 110 -10.57 -2.85 10.35
N LYS A 111 -10.42 -3.87 9.51
CA LYS A 111 -9.20 -4.66 9.43
C LYS A 111 -8.81 -4.91 8.00
N GLY A 112 -7.51 -4.90 7.74
CA GLY A 112 -6.97 -5.20 6.44
C GLY A 112 -5.58 -5.79 6.56
N GLU A 113 -5.01 -6.15 5.41
CA GLU A 113 -3.70 -6.79 5.38
C GLU A 113 -2.98 -6.46 4.09
N VAL A 114 -1.69 -6.19 4.19
CA VAL A 114 -0.80 -6.03 3.03
C VAL A 114 0.22 -7.16 3.08
N ILE A 115 0.29 -7.94 2.01
CA ILE A 115 1.28 -9.00 1.87
C ILE A 115 2.34 -8.51 0.91
N VAL A 116 3.57 -8.41 1.39
CA VAL A 116 4.68 -7.89 0.60
C VAL A 116 5.59 -9.05 0.22
N THR A 117 5.77 -9.24 -1.07
CA THR A 117 6.66 -10.27 -1.59
C THR A 117 7.78 -9.62 -2.37
N LYS A 118 8.78 -10.40 -2.72
CA LYS A 118 9.86 -9.89 -3.54
C LYS A 118 9.77 -10.53 -4.91
N MET A 119 10.35 -9.83 -5.89
CA MET A 119 10.45 -10.38 -7.22
C MET A 119 11.28 -11.64 -7.19
N GLU A 120 10.83 -12.65 -7.95
CA GLU A 120 11.61 -13.88 -8.10
C GLU A 120 12.19 -13.94 -9.48
N TYR A 121 13.41 -14.42 -9.55
CA TYR A 121 14.10 -14.53 -10.81
C TYR A 121 14.16 -15.99 -11.22
N ALA A 122 13.99 -16.23 -12.51
CA ALA A 122 14.21 -17.56 -13.04
C ALA A 122 15.67 -17.93 -12.83
N GLN A 123 15.91 -19.13 -12.35
CA GLN A 123 17.26 -19.61 -12.06
C GLN A 123 17.73 -20.64 -13.05
#